data_cb1c4c813748d4519209eb569c23baf7
#
_entry.id   cb1c4c813748d4519209eb569c23baf7
#
_cell.length_a   1.000
_cell.length_b   1.000
_cell.length_c   1.000
_cell.angle_alpha   90.00
_cell.angle_beta   90.00
_cell.angle_gamma   90.00
#
_symmetry.space_group_name_H-M   'P 1'
#
loop_
_entity.id
_entity.type
_entity.pdbx_description
1 polymer ?
#
loop_
_entity_poly.entity_id
_entity_poly.type
_entity_poly.pdbx_seq_one_letter_code
_entity_poly.pdbx_strand_id
1 'polypeptide(L)'
;KKDGVTVQTKTSTGTAVFTVTETGTYTIVATKSGQSVSGTVNVVSSTTTYALTLSFASSTLNNNEWSVIKSVSDAGQGASYWSIGDRKAVTLNGTVGALTLSNVTTYVFIIGFNHNSSVEGANRIHFQLGKTALSGGTDVALCDSKYNSQVSATGYFSMNSSGTNSGGWNSSQMRTKICGTSLSSYSGTIIAVIPAALRAVLKSVTKYTDNTGNSSAASAVTATTDYFFLLSEYEVFGTIRRGNTNESGKQAQYSYYSAGNSKVKYNHSATSTAVYWWLRSPRASNSTRFVLVYPDGTASVRDAYGSIGFAPGFCV
;
A
#
# COMPACT_ATOMS: atom_id res chain seq x y z
N LYS A 1 -14.74 31.01 -1.60
CA LYS A 1 -15.45 31.06 -2.89
C LYS A 1 -16.84 30.49 -2.73
N LYS A 2 -17.80 30.99 -3.45
CA LYS A 2 -19.13 30.41 -3.64
C LYS A 2 -19.35 30.27 -5.16
N ASP A 3 -19.76 29.12 -5.61
CA ASP A 3 -19.97 28.81 -7.04
C ASP A 3 -18.77 29.18 -7.94
N GLY A 4 -17.55 28.92 -7.44
CA GLY A 4 -16.30 29.25 -8.13
C GLY A 4 -15.83 30.70 -7.97
N VAL A 5 -16.70 31.64 -7.60
CA VAL A 5 -16.39 33.07 -7.48
C VAL A 5 -15.78 33.37 -6.12
N THR A 6 -14.70 34.15 -6.08
CA THR A 6 -14.09 34.62 -4.83
C THR A 6 -14.94 35.70 -4.20
N VAL A 7 -15.51 35.43 -3.01
CA VAL A 7 -16.37 36.37 -2.27
C VAL A 7 -15.61 37.14 -1.21
N GLN A 8 -14.57 36.56 -0.60
CA GLN A 8 -13.70 37.23 0.37
C GLN A 8 -12.28 36.70 0.30
N THR A 9 -11.29 37.54 0.65
CA THR A 9 -9.86 37.15 0.81
C THR A 9 -9.37 37.75 2.12
N LYS A 10 -8.61 36.96 2.90
CA LYS A 10 -7.96 37.41 4.14
C LYS A 10 -6.55 36.83 4.23
N THR A 11 -5.64 37.57 4.84
CA THR A 11 -4.32 37.08 5.23
C THR A 11 -4.33 36.86 6.75
N SER A 12 -3.78 35.73 7.20
CA SER A 12 -3.70 35.35 8.61
C SER A 12 -2.48 34.46 8.85
N THR A 13 -1.95 34.52 10.08
CA THR A 13 -0.89 33.61 10.55
C THR A 13 -1.45 32.35 11.23
N GLY A 14 -2.75 32.26 11.37
CA GLY A 14 -3.45 31.15 12.03
C GLY A 14 -4.89 31.06 11.57
N THR A 15 -5.80 31.50 12.43
CA THR A 15 -7.26 31.52 12.15
C THR A 15 -7.67 32.71 11.31
N ALA A 16 -8.46 32.49 10.27
CA ALA A 16 -9.17 33.51 9.51
C ALA A 16 -10.68 33.32 9.67
N VAL A 17 -11.40 34.38 10.05
CA VAL A 17 -12.86 34.37 10.14
C VAL A 17 -13.45 35.07 8.92
N PHE A 18 -14.33 34.38 8.21
CA PHE A 18 -15.11 34.91 7.10
C PHE A 18 -16.57 35.05 7.54
N THR A 19 -17.17 36.19 7.26
CA THR A 19 -18.59 36.42 7.50
C THR A 19 -19.33 36.35 6.18
N VAL A 20 -20.35 35.52 6.10
CA VAL A 20 -21.19 35.35 4.90
C VAL A 20 -22.66 35.60 5.28
N THR A 21 -23.41 36.19 4.37
CA THR A 21 -24.83 36.54 4.59
C THR A 21 -25.78 35.54 3.91
N GLU A 22 -25.28 34.68 3.06
CA GLU A 22 -26.08 33.75 2.32
C GLU A 22 -25.76 32.30 2.73
N THR A 23 -26.77 31.46 2.69
CA THR A 23 -26.61 30.01 2.83
C THR A 23 -26.01 29.41 1.53
N GLY A 24 -25.43 28.23 1.64
CA GLY A 24 -24.85 27.50 0.50
C GLY A 24 -23.49 26.90 0.80
N THR A 25 -22.92 26.27 -0.19
CA THR A 25 -21.59 25.62 -0.08
C THR A 25 -20.49 26.64 -0.41
N TYR A 26 -19.61 26.85 0.55
CA TYR A 26 -18.43 27.70 0.40
C TYR A 26 -17.16 26.87 0.33
N THR A 27 -16.33 27.13 -0.70
CA THR A 27 -14.97 26.59 -0.79
C THR A 27 -14.00 27.58 -0.15
N ILE A 28 -13.28 27.13 0.86
CA ILE A 28 -12.18 27.87 1.48
C ILE A 28 -10.88 27.38 0.86
N VAL A 29 -10.05 28.30 0.36
CA VAL A 29 -8.72 28.01 -0.15
C VAL A 29 -7.70 28.76 0.69
N ALA A 30 -6.74 28.07 1.25
CA ALA A 30 -5.58 28.65 1.90
C ALA A 30 -4.32 28.42 1.07
N THR A 31 -3.46 29.46 1.00
CA THR A 31 -2.18 29.39 0.27
C THR A 31 -1.05 29.82 1.19
N LYS A 32 0.03 29.06 1.23
CA LYS A 32 1.24 29.34 2.00
C LYS A 32 2.47 28.85 1.23
N SER A 33 3.44 29.74 1.01
CA SER A 33 4.71 29.36 0.36
C SER A 33 4.54 28.56 -0.95
N GLY A 34 3.57 28.96 -1.77
CA GLY A 34 3.27 28.31 -3.05
C GLY A 34 2.38 27.05 -2.94
N GLN A 35 2.13 26.55 -1.74
CA GLN A 35 1.19 25.44 -1.51
C GLN A 35 -0.23 25.98 -1.40
N SER A 36 -1.20 25.27 -1.95
CA SER A 36 -2.64 25.58 -1.78
C SER A 36 -3.37 24.36 -1.23
N VAL A 37 -4.19 24.57 -0.21
CA VAL A 37 -5.11 23.57 0.32
C VAL A 37 -6.52 24.14 0.29
N SER A 38 -7.52 23.28 0.09
CA SER A 38 -8.92 23.71 0.08
C SER A 38 -9.82 22.75 0.83
N GLY A 39 -10.94 23.26 1.27
CA GLY A 39 -12.01 22.47 1.86
C GLY A 39 -13.33 23.20 1.69
N THR A 40 -14.43 22.53 1.95
CA THR A 40 -15.78 23.06 1.78
C THR A 40 -16.52 23.12 3.11
N VAL A 41 -17.36 24.14 3.23
CA VAL A 41 -18.29 24.31 4.35
C VAL A 41 -19.68 24.54 3.76
N ASN A 42 -20.65 23.76 4.21
CA ASN A 42 -22.05 24.00 3.87
C ASN A 42 -22.70 24.87 4.95
N VAL A 43 -22.98 26.12 4.61
CA VAL A 43 -23.63 27.09 5.50
C VAL A 43 -25.14 26.94 5.33
N VAL A 44 -25.80 26.45 6.35
CA VAL A 44 -27.28 26.24 6.37
C VAL A 44 -28.02 27.24 7.26
N SER A 45 -27.29 28.04 8.04
CA SER A 45 -27.88 29.06 8.94
C SER A 45 -26.97 30.28 9.03
N SER A 46 -27.53 31.47 9.02
CA SER A 46 -26.80 32.73 9.15
C SER A 46 -26.35 33.06 10.60
N THR A 47 -26.83 32.30 11.58
CA THR A 47 -26.52 32.54 13.01
C THR A 47 -25.51 31.51 13.58
N THR A 48 -25.03 30.57 12.78
CA THR A 48 -24.12 29.50 13.22
C THR A 48 -22.70 29.78 12.78
N THR A 49 -21.72 29.52 13.67
CA THR A 49 -20.31 29.53 13.34
C THR A 49 -19.91 28.12 12.84
N TYR A 50 -19.34 28.08 11.67
CA TYR A 50 -18.81 26.85 11.06
C TYR A 50 -17.29 26.86 11.13
N ALA A 51 -16.69 25.76 11.56
CA ALA A 51 -15.25 25.61 11.62
C ALA A 51 -14.75 24.68 10.50
N LEU A 52 -13.65 25.08 9.87
CA LEU A 52 -12.92 24.24 8.90
C LEU A 52 -11.44 24.37 9.19
N THR A 53 -10.77 23.24 9.39
CA THR A 53 -9.32 23.18 9.54
C THR A 53 -8.69 22.78 8.21
N LEU A 54 -7.75 23.57 7.72
CA LEU A 54 -6.95 23.28 6.52
C LEU A 54 -5.50 23.08 6.95
N SER A 55 -4.92 21.94 6.60
CA SER A 55 -3.55 21.57 6.97
C SER A 55 -2.65 21.52 5.74
N PHE A 56 -1.54 22.25 5.78
CA PHE A 56 -0.49 22.16 4.75
C PHE A 56 0.36 20.93 4.97
N ALA A 57 0.80 20.33 3.86
CA ALA A 57 1.69 19.17 3.93
C ALA A 57 3.08 19.56 4.42
N SER A 58 3.59 18.81 5.40
CA SER A 58 4.98 18.85 5.83
C SER A 58 5.87 18.11 4.83
N SER A 59 7.09 18.60 4.62
CA SER A 59 8.12 17.89 3.86
C SER A 59 8.62 16.61 4.54
N THR A 60 8.37 16.45 5.83
CA THR A 60 8.61 15.20 6.54
C THR A 60 7.36 14.33 6.48
N LEU A 61 7.39 13.23 5.73
CA LEU A 61 6.22 12.37 5.50
C LEU A 61 5.52 11.95 6.80
N ASN A 62 6.29 11.58 7.83
CA ASN A 62 5.76 11.11 9.10
C ASN A 62 4.92 12.14 9.86
N ASN A 63 5.16 13.43 9.62
CA ASN A 63 4.45 14.53 10.31
C ASN A 63 3.08 14.84 9.71
N ASN A 64 2.68 14.14 8.66
CA ASN A 64 1.41 14.39 7.98
C ASN A 64 0.35 13.39 8.43
N GLU A 65 -0.87 13.86 8.62
CA GLU A 65 -2.04 13.00 8.72
C GLU A 65 -2.29 12.26 7.39
N TRP A 66 -2.91 11.08 7.45
CA TRP A 66 -3.20 10.30 6.25
C TRP A 66 -4.11 11.04 5.26
N SER A 67 -5.02 11.87 5.74
CA SER A 67 -5.88 12.72 4.91
C SER A 67 -5.08 13.75 4.11
N VAL A 68 -4.01 14.32 4.70
CA VAL A 68 -3.09 15.24 4.00
C VAL A 68 -2.29 14.49 2.94
N ILE A 69 -1.77 13.31 3.28
CA ILE A 69 -1.05 12.45 2.31
C ILE A 69 -1.95 12.10 1.13
N LYS A 70 -3.23 11.76 1.40
CA LYS A 70 -4.23 11.51 0.36
C LYS A 70 -4.43 12.73 -0.53
N SER A 71 -4.59 13.92 0.04
CA SER A 71 -4.80 15.15 -0.73
C SER A 71 -3.63 15.47 -1.66
N VAL A 72 -2.39 15.28 -1.19
CA VAL A 72 -1.18 15.43 -2.00
C VAL A 72 -1.11 14.36 -3.09
N SER A 73 -1.48 13.13 -2.77
CA SER A 73 -1.55 12.03 -3.73
C SER A 73 -2.60 12.29 -4.81
N ASP A 74 -3.82 12.70 -4.43
CA ASP A 74 -4.92 13.00 -5.36
C ASP A 74 -4.56 14.14 -6.33
N ALA A 75 -3.74 15.09 -5.88
CA ALA A 75 -3.21 16.16 -6.71
C ALA A 75 -2.03 15.73 -7.61
N GLY A 76 -1.56 14.48 -7.50
CA GLY A 76 -0.40 13.98 -8.26
C GLY A 76 0.95 14.57 -7.79
N GLN A 77 0.99 15.20 -6.60
CA GLN A 77 2.12 16.01 -6.13
C GLN A 77 3.04 15.24 -5.16
N GLY A 78 2.87 13.93 -4.98
CA GLY A 78 3.66 13.16 -4.00
C GLY A 78 5.17 13.38 -4.10
N ALA A 79 5.72 13.32 -5.31
CA ALA A 79 7.15 13.51 -5.56
C ALA A 79 7.65 14.96 -5.34
N SER A 80 6.75 15.95 -5.25
CA SER A 80 7.10 17.34 -4.93
C SER A 80 7.30 17.56 -3.43
N TYR A 81 6.76 16.67 -2.59
CA TYR A 81 6.83 16.77 -1.13
C TYR A 81 7.76 15.74 -0.51
N TRP A 82 7.79 14.52 -1.05
CA TRP A 82 8.47 13.39 -0.43
C TRP A 82 9.32 12.64 -1.45
N SER A 83 10.23 11.82 -0.93
CA SER A 83 11.18 11.01 -1.70
C SER A 83 10.86 9.53 -1.59
N ILE A 84 11.33 8.75 -2.58
CA ILE A 84 11.33 7.28 -2.50
C ILE A 84 12.10 6.86 -1.24
N GLY A 85 11.50 5.98 -0.46
CA GLY A 85 12.06 5.50 0.80
C GLY A 85 11.65 6.30 2.04
N ASP A 86 11.02 7.48 1.89
CA ASP A 86 10.46 8.22 3.03
C ASP A 86 9.42 7.37 3.76
N ARG A 87 9.38 7.51 5.09
CA ARG A 87 8.66 6.58 5.98
C ARG A 87 7.62 7.29 6.83
N LYS A 88 6.59 6.51 7.16
CA LYS A 88 5.58 6.91 8.13
C LYS A 88 5.30 5.78 9.11
N ALA A 89 5.24 6.12 10.39
CA ALA A 89 4.87 5.19 11.45
C ALA A 89 3.41 4.74 11.29
N VAL A 90 3.18 3.46 11.50
CA VAL A 90 1.86 2.86 11.63
C VAL A 90 1.85 1.88 12.80
N THR A 91 0.76 1.86 13.56
CA THR A 91 0.57 0.89 14.63
C THR A 91 -0.43 -0.16 14.16
N LEU A 92 0.01 -1.40 14.13
CA LEU A 92 -0.82 -2.55 13.77
C LEU A 92 -1.43 -3.14 15.04
N ASN A 93 -2.75 -3.33 15.05
CA ASN A 93 -3.46 -3.87 16.20
C ASN A 93 -4.62 -4.76 15.76
N GLY A 94 -4.67 -5.98 16.28
CA GLY A 94 -5.69 -6.99 15.94
C GLY A 94 -5.09 -8.23 15.29
N THR A 95 -5.93 -9.02 14.61
CA THR A 95 -5.53 -10.31 14.03
C THR A 95 -5.59 -10.24 12.50
N VAL A 96 -4.49 -10.66 11.85
CA VAL A 96 -4.40 -10.89 10.41
C VAL A 96 -4.07 -12.36 10.17
N GLY A 97 -5.01 -13.09 9.58
CA GLY A 97 -4.89 -14.55 9.51
C GLY A 97 -4.68 -15.17 10.89
N ALA A 98 -3.60 -15.93 11.05
CA ALA A 98 -3.21 -16.57 12.31
C ALA A 98 -2.24 -15.72 13.16
N LEU A 99 -1.90 -14.50 12.73
CA LEU A 99 -1.01 -13.60 13.47
C LEU A 99 -1.81 -12.56 14.25
N THR A 100 -1.65 -12.54 15.56
CA THR A 100 -2.18 -11.47 16.43
C THR A 100 -1.10 -10.45 16.70
N LEU A 101 -1.41 -9.18 16.46
CA LEU A 101 -0.56 -8.02 16.66
C LEU A 101 -1.16 -7.17 17.78
N SER A 102 -0.39 -6.84 18.80
CA SER A 102 -0.83 -6.02 19.93
C SER A 102 -0.04 -4.71 19.94
N ASN A 103 -0.62 -3.68 19.32
CA ASN A 103 -0.03 -2.35 19.18
C ASN A 103 1.41 -2.36 18.63
N VAL A 104 1.67 -3.18 17.63
CA VAL A 104 2.99 -3.31 17.01
C VAL A 104 3.26 -2.09 16.13
N THR A 105 4.21 -1.26 16.53
CA THR A 105 4.67 -0.15 15.69
C THR A 105 5.60 -0.67 14.60
N THR A 106 5.27 -0.34 13.37
CA THR A 106 6.11 -0.55 12.18
C THR A 106 6.06 0.69 11.31
N TYR A 107 6.80 0.69 10.21
CA TYR A 107 6.82 1.84 9.31
C TYR A 107 6.52 1.38 7.89
N VAL A 108 5.67 2.15 7.23
CA VAL A 108 5.47 2.05 5.79
C VAL A 108 6.43 3.00 5.09
N PHE A 109 6.84 2.66 3.89
CA PHE A 109 7.79 3.48 3.12
C PHE A 109 7.35 3.59 1.67
N ILE A 110 7.66 4.75 1.05
CA ILE A 110 7.31 5.02 -0.34
C ILE A 110 8.19 4.17 -1.26
N ILE A 111 7.56 3.39 -2.12
CA ILE A 111 8.24 2.55 -3.14
C ILE A 111 8.07 3.11 -4.56
N GLY A 112 7.10 3.99 -4.79
CA GLY A 112 6.86 4.61 -6.08
C GLY A 112 5.84 5.74 -6.02
N PHE A 113 5.96 6.69 -6.96
CA PHE A 113 4.97 7.70 -7.25
C PHE A 113 4.41 7.45 -8.64
N ASN A 114 3.07 7.45 -8.79
CA ASN A 114 2.42 7.21 -10.08
C ASN A 114 3.00 5.97 -10.81
N HIS A 115 3.32 4.93 -10.04
CA HIS A 115 3.93 3.72 -10.57
C HIS A 115 3.03 3.10 -11.64
N ASN A 116 3.62 2.83 -12.83
CA ASN A 116 2.93 2.21 -13.94
C ASN A 116 1.53 2.82 -14.22
N SER A 117 1.45 4.16 -14.22
CA SER A 117 0.19 4.92 -14.13
C SER A 117 -0.80 4.64 -15.26
N SER A 118 -0.32 4.23 -16.44
CA SER A 118 -1.18 3.82 -17.58
C SER A 118 -1.99 2.54 -17.31
N VAL A 119 -1.54 1.72 -16.36
CA VAL A 119 -2.17 0.45 -15.99
C VAL A 119 -2.79 0.53 -14.59
N GLU A 120 -2.04 1.08 -13.64
CA GLU A 120 -2.39 1.08 -12.22
C GLU A 120 -3.17 2.33 -11.79
N GLY A 121 -3.25 3.32 -12.67
CA GLY A 121 -3.89 4.60 -12.43
C GLY A 121 -2.91 5.67 -11.93
N ALA A 122 -3.20 6.93 -12.29
CA ALA A 122 -2.43 8.09 -11.87
C ALA A 122 -2.82 8.56 -10.46
N ASN A 123 -2.07 9.55 -9.96
CA ASN A 123 -2.31 10.21 -8.68
C ASN A 123 -2.33 9.21 -7.50
N ARG A 124 -1.25 8.41 -7.43
CA ARG A 124 -1.05 7.41 -6.38
C ARG A 124 0.35 7.50 -5.80
N ILE A 125 0.41 7.39 -4.47
CA ILE A 125 1.66 7.11 -3.75
C ILE A 125 1.60 5.64 -3.35
N HIS A 126 2.58 4.87 -3.81
CA HIS A 126 2.71 3.45 -3.51
C HIS A 126 3.61 3.24 -2.31
N PHE A 127 3.11 2.54 -1.33
CA PHE A 127 3.83 2.20 -0.11
C PHE A 127 4.07 0.70 -0.01
N GLN A 128 5.09 0.31 0.74
CA GLN A 128 5.26 -1.06 1.25
C GLN A 128 5.33 -1.03 2.78
N LEU A 129 4.75 -2.05 3.41
CA LEU A 129 4.81 -2.26 4.84
C LEU A 129 6.11 -2.96 5.23
N GLY A 130 6.73 -2.52 6.33
CA GLY A 130 7.75 -3.27 7.01
C GLY A 130 9.12 -2.61 7.06
N LYS A 131 9.25 -1.55 7.87
CA LYS A 131 10.55 -1.08 8.38
C LYS A 131 10.48 -0.93 9.89
N THR A 132 11.66 -0.92 10.54
CA THR A 132 11.75 -0.91 12.01
C THR A 132 11.97 0.48 12.61
N ALA A 133 12.32 1.49 11.77
CA ALA A 133 12.57 2.86 12.21
C ALA A 133 12.28 3.87 11.11
N LEU A 134 12.09 5.14 11.47
CA LEU A 134 11.93 6.27 10.51
C LEU A 134 13.20 6.52 9.71
N SER A 135 14.36 6.28 10.31
CA SER A 135 15.67 6.38 9.66
C SER A 135 16.56 5.22 10.11
N GLY A 136 17.42 4.72 9.25
CA GLY A 136 18.18 3.50 9.56
C GLY A 136 17.27 2.27 9.71
N GLY A 137 17.62 1.38 10.63
CA GLY A 137 16.86 0.14 10.89
C GLY A 137 16.87 -0.86 9.72
N THR A 138 16.04 -1.88 9.83
CA THR A 138 15.95 -2.98 8.88
C THR A 138 14.58 -3.04 8.19
N ASP A 139 14.55 -3.67 7.02
CA ASP A 139 13.31 -4.03 6.35
C ASP A 139 12.78 -5.32 6.96
N VAL A 140 11.49 -5.35 7.32
CA VAL A 140 10.88 -6.52 7.94
C VAL A 140 9.68 -7.02 7.15
N ALA A 141 9.38 -8.31 7.30
CA ALA A 141 8.13 -8.93 6.88
C ALA A 141 7.39 -9.46 8.11
N LEU A 142 6.08 -9.39 8.10
CA LEU A 142 5.25 -10.06 9.11
C LEU A 142 5.40 -11.57 8.94
N CYS A 143 5.63 -12.28 10.03
CA CYS A 143 5.76 -13.73 10.05
C CYS A 143 4.80 -14.27 11.09
N ASP A 144 4.03 -15.29 10.74
CA ASP A 144 3.15 -15.98 11.69
C ASP A 144 3.89 -17.10 12.45
N SER A 145 3.18 -17.78 13.37
CA SER A 145 3.74 -18.84 14.21
C SER A 145 4.18 -20.08 13.45
N LYS A 146 3.82 -20.22 12.17
CA LYS A 146 4.20 -21.32 11.28
C LYS A 146 5.24 -20.92 10.25
N TYR A 147 5.90 -19.77 10.45
CA TYR A 147 6.95 -19.33 9.56
C TYR A 147 7.93 -20.47 9.22
N ASN A 148 8.25 -20.60 7.94
CA ASN A 148 9.12 -21.61 7.36
C ASN A 148 8.61 -23.06 7.44
N SER A 149 7.32 -23.27 7.74
CA SER A 149 6.67 -24.58 7.75
C SER A 149 5.71 -24.74 6.57
N GLN A 150 5.36 -25.97 6.25
CA GLN A 150 4.26 -26.30 5.34
C GLN A 150 2.95 -26.35 6.12
N VAL A 151 1.90 -25.70 5.63
CA VAL A 151 0.62 -25.57 6.35
C VAL A 151 -0.55 -25.82 5.41
N SER A 152 -1.29 -26.89 5.69
CA SER A 152 -2.50 -27.24 4.92
C SER A 152 -3.78 -26.57 5.46
N ALA A 153 -3.67 -25.69 6.47
CA ALA A 153 -4.79 -24.92 7.01
C ALA A 153 -4.81 -23.49 6.43
N THR A 154 -6.01 -22.92 6.34
CA THR A 154 -6.19 -21.53 5.92
C THR A 154 -5.81 -20.54 7.02
N GLY A 155 -5.51 -19.29 6.62
CA GLY A 155 -5.25 -18.19 7.57
C GLY A 155 -3.77 -17.98 7.91
N TYR A 156 -2.90 -18.93 7.62
CA TYR A 156 -1.45 -18.71 7.72
C TYR A 156 -0.93 -17.94 6.49
N PHE A 157 0.29 -17.42 6.58
CA PHE A 157 0.90 -16.64 5.50
C PHE A 157 1.46 -17.53 4.38
N SER A 158 0.61 -18.46 3.92
CA SER A 158 0.83 -19.27 2.73
C SER A 158 0.04 -18.72 1.54
N MET A 159 0.50 -18.97 0.33
CA MET A 159 -0.22 -18.55 -0.87
C MET A 159 -1.54 -19.32 -1.02
N ASN A 160 -1.51 -20.64 -0.80
CA ASN A 160 -2.67 -21.51 -0.76
C ASN A 160 -2.44 -22.68 0.21
N SER A 161 -3.43 -23.03 0.99
CA SER A 161 -3.39 -24.21 1.88
C SER A 161 -3.45 -25.54 1.14
N SER A 162 -3.94 -25.56 -0.10
CA SER A 162 -4.02 -26.75 -0.94
C SER A 162 -2.71 -27.10 -1.68
N GLY A 163 -1.65 -26.30 -1.53
CA GLY A 163 -0.36 -26.56 -2.16
C GLY A 163 -0.32 -26.37 -3.67
N THR A 164 -1.32 -25.70 -4.27
CA THR A 164 -1.37 -25.42 -5.71
C THR A 164 -1.23 -23.92 -6.00
N ASN A 165 -0.71 -23.58 -7.18
CA ASN A 165 -0.75 -22.22 -7.71
C ASN A 165 -1.89 -21.98 -8.73
N SER A 166 -2.79 -22.95 -8.88
CA SER A 166 -3.96 -22.83 -9.75
C SER A 166 -4.80 -21.59 -9.39
N GLY A 167 -5.20 -20.82 -10.40
CA GLY A 167 -5.90 -19.55 -10.23
C GLY A 167 -4.98 -18.38 -9.86
N GLY A 168 -3.66 -18.63 -9.76
CA GLY A 168 -2.63 -17.61 -9.55
C GLY A 168 -2.88 -16.71 -8.35
N TRP A 169 -2.48 -15.44 -8.48
CA TRP A 169 -2.75 -14.42 -7.46
C TRP A 169 -4.24 -14.23 -7.22
N ASN A 170 -5.04 -14.20 -8.28
CA ASN A 170 -6.47 -13.90 -8.20
C ASN A 170 -7.21 -14.79 -7.21
N SER A 171 -6.94 -16.11 -7.24
CA SER A 171 -7.64 -17.09 -6.39
C SER A 171 -6.87 -17.45 -5.12
N SER A 172 -5.68 -16.86 -4.89
CA SER A 172 -4.86 -17.20 -3.74
C SER A 172 -5.54 -16.83 -2.41
N GLN A 173 -5.35 -17.68 -1.40
CA GLN A 173 -5.79 -17.33 -0.04
C GLN A 173 -5.02 -16.12 0.51
N MET A 174 -3.77 -15.94 0.11
CA MET A 174 -2.98 -14.78 0.48
C MET A 174 -3.71 -13.49 0.06
N ARG A 175 -4.22 -13.42 -1.17
CA ARG A 175 -5.02 -12.28 -1.64
C ARG A 175 -6.35 -12.16 -0.89
N THR A 176 -7.09 -13.26 -0.81
CA THR A 176 -8.51 -13.20 -0.38
C THR A 176 -8.68 -13.20 1.15
N LYS A 177 -7.77 -13.84 1.89
CA LYS A 177 -7.88 -14.04 3.35
C LYS A 177 -6.88 -13.23 4.16
N ILE A 178 -5.71 -12.88 3.58
CA ILE A 178 -4.66 -12.16 4.30
C ILE A 178 -4.60 -10.69 3.85
N CYS A 179 -4.51 -10.42 2.55
CA CYS A 179 -4.58 -9.05 2.03
C CYS A 179 -5.98 -8.43 2.21
N GLY A 180 -7.01 -9.17 1.87
CA GLY A 180 -8.40 -8.69 1.83
C GLY A 180 -8.70 -7.93 0.52
N THR A 181 -9.91 -8.12 0.00
CA THR A 181 -10.34 -7.57 -1.29
C THR A 181 -11.41 -6.50 -1.16
N SER A 182 -11.84 -6.17 0.08
CA SER A 182 -12.96 -5.25 0.34
C SER A 182 -12.67 -4.35 1.54
N LEU A 183 -13.10 -3.09 1.45
CA LEU A 183 -13.09 -2.15 2.58
C LEU A 183 -14.37 -2.22 3.44
N SER A 184 -15.37 -2.98 3.01
CA SER A 184 -16.60 -3.19 3.79
C SER A 184 -16.63 -4.55 4.51
N SER A 185 -15.79 -5.51 4.08
CA SER A 185 -15.68 -6.84 4.68
C SER A 185 -14.21 -7.26 4.73
N TYR A 186 -13.51 -6.93 5.81
CA TYR A 186 -12.06 -7.07 5.95
C TYR A 186 -11.62 -7.75 7.24
N SER A 187 -12.52 -8.32 8.02
CA SER A 187 -12.16 -9.03 9.27
C SER A 187 -11.12 -10.12 9.01
N GLY A 188 -10.11 -10.21 9.87
CA GLY A 188 -9.02 -11.18 9.77
C GLY A 188 -7.99 -10.90 8.67
N THR A 189 -8.07 -9.76 7.99
CA THR A 189 -7.11 -9.34 6.95
C THR A 189 -6.20 -8.21 7.45
N ILE A 190 -5.15 -7.87 6.67
CA ILE A 190 -4.27 -6.74 6.99
C ILE A 190 -5.06 -5.42 7.07
N ILE A 191 -6.15 -5.28 6.33
CA ILE A 191 -7.01 -4.10 6.36
C ILE A 191 -7.64 -3.90 7.75
N ALA A 192 -7.91 -5.00 8.47
CA ALA A 192 -8.48 -4.92 9.83
C ALA A 192 -7.52 -4.35 10.85
N VAL A 193 -6.21 -4.61 10.71
CA VAL A 193 -5.21 -4.31 11.73
C VAL A 193 -4.49 -2.97 11.54
N ILE A 194 -4.64 -2.34 10.38
CA ILE A 194 -4.10 -0.98 10.13
C ILE A 194 -4.96 0.10 10.80
N PRO A 195 -4.41 1.29 11.11
CA PRO A 195 -5.17 2.41 11.65
C PRO A 195 -6.37 2.80 10.77
N ALA A 196 -7.48 3.18 11.40
CA ALA A 196 -8.69 3.62 10.69
C ALA A 196 -8.42 4.80 9.73
N ALA A 197 -7.57 5.74 10.14
CA ALA A 197 -7.17 6.87 9.30
C ALA A 197 -6.45 6.45 8.02
N LEU A 198 -5.59 5.40 8.06
CA LEU A 198 -4.98 4.84 6.87
C LEU A 198 -6.01 4.08 6.02
N ARG A 199 -6.87 3.28 6.66
CA ARG A 199 -7.92 2.53 5.96
C ARG A 199 -8.84 3.43 5.14
N ALA A 200 -9.18 4.61 5.68
CA ALA A 200 -10.08 5.59 5.04
C ALA A 200 -9.49 6.24 3.77
N VAL A 201 -8.19 6.12 3.55
CA VAL A 201 -7.50 6.77 2.41
C VAL A 201 -6.95 5.76 1.39
N LEU A 202 -7.12 4.46 1.62
CA LEU A 202 -6.67 3.42 0.69
C LEU A 202 -7.32 3.57 -0.68
N LYS A 203 -6.51 3.54 -1.72
CA LYS A 203 -6.97 3.44 -3.12
C LYS A 203 -6.81 2.02 -3.61
N SER A 204 -7.80 1.52 -4.33
CA SER A 204 -7.65 0.28 -5.07
C SER A 204 -6.70 0.48 -6.26
N VAL A 205 -5.96 -0.55 -6.61
CA VAL A 205 -5.00 -0.52 -7.71
C VAL A 205 -5.17 -1.77 -8.59
N THR A 206 -5.04 -1.59 -9.90
CA THR A 206 -5.05 -2.70 -10.85
C THR A 206 -3.68 -3.36 -10.89
N LYS A 207 -3.63 -4.68 -10.63
CA LYS A 207 -2.42 -5.48 -10.72
C LYS A 207 -2.59 -6.60 -11.74
N TYR A 208 -1.62 -6.75 -12.64
CA TYR A 208 -1.58 -7.85 -13.59
C TYR A 208 -0.66 -8.94 -13.10
N THR A 209 -1.07 -10.19 -13.24
CA THR A 209 -0.30 -11.37 -12.81
C THR A 209 -0.81 -12.56 -13.60
N ASP A 210 -0.02 -13.64 -13.74
CA ASP A 210 -0.56 -14.92 -14.16
C ASP A 210 -1.64 -15.38 -13.17
N ASN A 211 -2.88 -15.30 -13.59
CA ASN A 211 -4.05 -15.67 -12.79
C ASN A 211 -4.62 -17.05 -13.17
N THR A 212 -3.92 -17.82 -13.99
CA THR A 212 -4.21 -19.25 -14.20
C THR A 212 -3.28 -20.12 -13.35
N GLY A 213 -2.07 -19.66 -13.11
CA GLY A 213 -0.98 -20.42 -12.51
C GLY A 213 -0.36 -21.43 -13.49
N ASN A 214 0.90 -21.77 -13.28
CA ASN A 214 1.65 -22.73 -14.11
C ASN A 214 1.56 -22.44 -15.63
N SER A 215 1.54 -21.17 -16.02
CA SER A 215 1.36 -20.74 -17.41
C SER A 215 2.50 -19.87 -17.89
N SER A 216 2.85 -20.03 -19.17
CA SER A 216 3.71 -19.11 -19.93
C SER A 216 2.94 -18.33 -21.01
N ALA A 217 1.62 -18.48 -21.08
CA ALA A 217 0.78 -17.79 -22.05
C ALA A 217 0.54 -16.32 -21.64
N ALA A 218 0.54 -15.42 -22.62
CA ALA A 218 0.21 -14.01 -22.39
C ALA A 218 -1.24 -13.82 -21.91
N SER A 219 -2.17 -14.66 -22.39
CA SER A 219 -3.59 -14.64 -21.99
C SER A 219 -3.83 -15.01 -20.52
N ALA A 220 -2.87 -15.66 -19.86
CA ALA A 220 -2.93 -15.97 -18.44
C ALA A 220 -2.67 -14.73 -17.55
N VAL A 221 -2.01 -13.70 -18.10
CA VAL A 221 -1.68 -12.46 -17.38
C VAL A 221 -2.88 -11.54 -17.44
N THR A 222 -3.68 -11.57 -16.39
CA THR A 222 -4.94 -10.83 -16.28
C THR A 222 -4.95 -9.92 -15.05
N ALA A 223 -5.91 -8.99 -15.00
CA ALA A 223 -6.01 -7.98 -13.97
C ALA A 223 -6.71 -8.48 -12.70
N THR A 224 -6.25 -8.01 -11.55
CA THR A 224 -6.99 -7.96 -10.30
C THR A 224 -7.09 -6.52 -9.82
N THR A 225 -8.07 -6.22 -8.96
CA THR A 225 -8.18 -4.93 -8.27
C THR A 225 -7.96 -5.18 -6.78
N ASP A 226 -6.96 -4.54 -6.20
CA ASP A 226 -6.48 -4.82 -4.86
C ASP A 226 -6.28 -3.54 -4.05
N TYR A 227 -6.57 -3.56 -2.74
CA TYR A 227 -6.18 -2.50 -1.78
C TYR A 227 -4.82 -2.78 -1.16
N PHE A 228 -4.59 -4.05 -0.77
CA PHE A 228 -3.30 -4.58 -0.40
C PHE A 228 -2.91 -5.70 -1.37
N PHE A 229 -1.66 -5.73 -1.75
CA PHE A 229 -1.14 -6.70 -2.72
C PHE A 229 0.29 -7.10 -2.37
N LEU A 230 0.70 -8.30 -2.74
CA LEU A 230 2.12 -8.63 -2.80
C LEU A 230 2.74 -8.03 -4.06
N LEU A 231 4.01 -7.67 -4.00
CA LEU A 231 4.75 -7.29 -5.19
C LEU A 231 4.98 -8.52 -6.09
N SER A 232 5.12 -8.31 -7.40
CA SER A 232 5.49 -9.38 -8.35
C SER A 232 7.00 -9.55 -8.44
N GLU A 233 7.44 -10.61 -9.14
CA GLU A 233 8.85 -10.80 -9.44
C GLU A 233 9.40 -9.62 -10.24
N TYR A 234 8.69 -9.16 -11.27
CA TYR A 234 9.14 -8.04 -12.10
C TYR A 234 9.18 -6.71 -11.32
N GLU A 235 8.20 -6.44 -10.49
CA GLU A 235 8.13 -5.23 -9.67
C GLU A 235 9.32 -5.11 -8.68
N VAL A 236 9.88 -6.23 -8.24
CA VAL A 236 11.03 -6.26 -7.32
C VAL A 236 12.36 -6.33 -8.07
N PHE A 237 12.48 -7.15 -9.11
CA PHE A 237 13.76 -7.47 -9.74
C PHE A 237 13.99 -6.77 -11.10
N GLY A 238 12.94 -6.22 -11.73
CA GLY A 238 13.01 -5.68 -13.10
C GLY A 238 13.25 -6.75 -14.18
N THR A 239 13.27 -8.00 -13.77
CA THR A 239 13.42 -9.18 -14.65
C THR A 239 12.58 -10.32 -14.11
N ILE A 240 12.16 -11.23 -15.00
CA ILE A 240 11.43 -12.44 -14.61
C ILE A 240 12.30 -13.66 -14.92
N ARG A 241 12.53 -14.48 -13.90
CA ARG A 241 13.31 -15.73 -13.99
C ARG A 241 12.48 -16.97 -13.67
N ARG A 242 11.40 -16.81 -12.95
CA ARG A 242 10.58 -17.90 -12.38
C ARG A 242 9.11 -17.82 -12.79
N GLY A 243 8.54 -16.62 -12.83
CA GLY A 243 7.16 -16.34 -13.19
C GLY A 243 6.91 -16.35 -14.70
N ASN A 244 5.69 -16.00 -15.08
CA ASN A 244 5.30 -15.83 -16.47
C ASN A 244 5.96 -14.57 -17.06
N THR A 245 6.81 -14.75 -18.08
CA THR A 245 7.59 -13.66 -18.69
C THR A 245 6.72 -12.55 -19.29
N ASN A 246 5.47 -12.83 -19.65
CA ASN A 246 4.54 -11.83 -20.17
C ASN A 246 4.04 -10.85 -19.09
N GLU A 247 4.27 -11.12 -17.82
CA GLU A 247 3.98 -10.14 -16.76
C GLU A 247 4.75 -8.84 -16.96
N SER A 248 5.99 -8.88 -17.51
CA SER A 248 6.81 -7.72 -17.78
C SER A 248 6.16 -6.70 -18.74
N GLY A 249 5.31 -7.15 -19.66
CA GLY A 249 4.59 -6.29 -20.59
C GLY A 249 3.42 -5.50 -19.97
N LYS A 250 3.07 -5.81 -18.72
CA LYS A 250 1.97 -5.18 -17.96
C LYS A 250 2.42 -4.56 -16.65
N GLN A 251 3.67 -4.72 -16.27
CA GLN A 251 4.23 -4.30 -14.99
C GLN A 251 5.44 -3.40 -15.19
N ALA A 252 5.82 -2.67 -14.15
CA ALA A 252 7.06 -1.89 -14.09
C ALA A 252 7.82 -2.24 -12.80
N GLN A 253 9.14 -2.10 -12.77
CA GLN A 253 9.90 -2.23 -11.54
C GLN A 253 9.66 -0.99 -10.66
N TYR A 254 9.41 -1.19 -9.37
CA TYR A 254 9.28 -0.08 -8.44
C TYR A 254 10.57 0.72 -8.30
N SER A 255 10.46 2.06 -8.30
CA SER A 255 11.58 2.97 -8.19
C SER A 255 12.48 2.68 -6.99
N TYR A 256 11.89 2.25 -5.86
CA TYR A 256 12.64 1.83 -4.68
C TYR A 256 13.63 0.70 -4.99
N TYR A 257 13.19 -0.32 -5.70
CA TYR A 257 14.01 -1.49 -6.01
C TYR A 257 14.95 -1.26 -7.20
N SER A 258 14.54 -0.46 -8.18
CA SER A 258 15.42 -0.08 -9.30
C SER A 258 16.59 0.80 -8.87
N ALA A 259 16.43 1.56 -7.78
CA ALA A 259 17.51 2.33 -7.15
C ALA A 259 18.52 1.45 -6.38
N GLY A 260 18.40 0.12 -6.41
CA GLY A 260 19.35 -0.80 -5.77
C GLY A 260 19.12 -1.05 -4.28
N ASN A 261 18.01 -0.58 -3.72
CA ASN A 261 17.68 -0.84 -2.31
C ASN A 261 17.54 -2.33 -2.02
N SER A 262 17.85 -2.70 -0.76
CA SER A 262 17.83 -4.08 -0.30
C SER A 262 16.49 -4.77 -0.53
N LYS A 263 16.56 -6.02 -0.95
CA LYS A 263 15.42 -6.94 -1.06
C LYS A 263 15.34 -7.89 0.14
N VAL A 264 16.39 -7.91 0.97
CA VAL A 264 16.42 -8.70 2.21
C VAL A 264 15.42 -8.13 3.19
N LYS A 265 14.61 -9.00 3.79
CA LYS A 265 13.74 -8.64 4.91
C LYS A 265 14.01 -9.53 6.09
N TYR A 266 13.74 -9.01 7.27
CA TYR A 266 13.93 -9.68 8.55
C TYR A 266 12.56 -10.00 9.18
N ASN A 267 12.54 -10.93 10.12
CA ASN A 267 11.33 -11.22 10.88
C ASN A 267 10.93 -10.00 11.72
N HIS A 268 9.67 -9.58 11.65
CA HIS A 268 9.16 -8.42 12.40
C HIS A 268 9.34 -8.53 13.92
N SER A 269 9.35 -9.74 14.47
CA SER A 269 9.53 -10.03 15.90
C SER A 269 10.97 -10.45 16.27
N ALA A 270 11.86 -10.67 15.26
CA ALA A 270 13.26 -11.05 15.44
C ALA A 270 14.10 -10.38 14.34
N THR A 271 14.35 -9.08 14.49
CA THR A 271 14.88 -8.19 13.44
C THR A 271 16.34 -8.46 13.02
N SER A 272 17.00 -9.44 13.63
CA SER A 272 18.30 -9.98 13.21
C SER A 272 18.20 -11.26 12.35
N THR A 273 16.99 -11.84 12.19
CA THR A 273 16.77 -13.08 11.43
C THR A 273 16.21 -12.75 10.05
N ALA A 274 17.03 -12.88 9.02
CA ALA A 274 16.60 -12.72 7.63
C ALA A 274 15.59 -13.82 7.24
N VAL A 275 14.57 -13.43 6.49
CA VAL A 275 13.42 -14.28 6.17
C VAL A 275 13.14 -14.36 4.68
N TYR A 276 12.53 -15.47 4.27
CA TYR A 276 11.84 -15.57 2.98
C TYR A 276 10.58 -14.70 3.02
N TRP A 277 10.23 -14.05 1.91
CA TRP A 277 8.95 -13.35 1.81
C TRP A 277 8.32 -13.51 0.42
N TRP A 278 6.99 -13.64 0.40
CA TRP A 278 6.23 -13.94 -0.79
C TRP A 278 6.19 -12.80 -1.80
N LEU A 279 6.23 -13.19 -3.09
CA LEU A 279 5.79 -12.40 -4.22
C LEU A 279 4.51 -13.02 -4.81
N ARG A 280 3.71 -12.22 -5.55
CA ARG A 280 2.43 -12.69 -6.08
C ARG A 280 2.55 -13.54 -7.34
N SER A 281 3.68 -13.52 -8.05
CA SER A 281 3.88 -14.24 -9.32
C SER A 281 3.88 -15.76 -9.07
N PRO A 282 2.96 -16.54 -9.70
CA PRO A 282 3.07 -17.98 -9.71
C PRO A 282 4.29 -18.42 -10.54
N ARG A 283 4.87 -19.58 -10.23
CA ARG A 283 5.90 -20.15 -11.08
C ARG A 283 5.30 -20.67 -12.38
N ALA A 284 5.85 -20.25 -13.52
CA ALA A 284 5.31 -20.55 -14.85
C ALA A 284 5.44 -22.03 -15.29
N SER A 285 6.34 -22.80 -14.68
CA SER A 285 6.65 -24.19 -15.09
C SER A 285 6.39 -25.21 -13.97
N ASN A 286 5.53 -24.90 -13.02
CA ASN A 286 5.25 -25.78 -11.89
C ASN A 286 3.92 -25.40 -11.24
N SER A 287 3.02 -26.33 -11.05
CA SER A 287 1.65 -26.11 -10.58
C SER A 287 1.51 -25.94 -9.06
N THR A 288 2.61 -26.02 -8.30
CA THR A 288 2.54 -25.97 -6.82
C THR A 288 3.24 -24.76 -6.22
N ARG A 289 3.97 -23.94 -7.01
CA ARG A 289 4.89 -22.93 -6.46
C ARG A 289 4.56 -21.52 -6.84
N PHE A 290 4.86 -20.61 -5.91
CA PHE A 290 4.95 -19.17 -6.15
C PHE A 290 6.38 -18.67 -5.98
N VAL A 291 6.64 -17.49 -6.54
CA VAL A 291 7.92 -16.80 -6.42
C VAL A 291 8.02 -16.14 -5.04
N LEU A 292 9.23 -16.10 -4.53
CA LEU A 292 9.57 -15.44 -3.27
C LEU A 292 10.95 -14.77 -3.38
N VAL A 293 11.27 -13.95 -2.40
CA VAL A 293 12.62 -13.44 -2.16
C VAL A 293 13.27 -14.26 -1.05
N TYR A 294 14.49 -14.72 -1.29
CA TYR A 294 15.31 -15.45 -0.33
C TYR A 294 15.88 -14.52 0.76
N PRO A 295 16.34 -15.07 1.90
CA PRO A 295 17.00 -14.29 2.95
C PRO A 295 18.27 -13.53 2.49
N ASP A 296 18.87 -13.93 1.38
CA ASP A 296 20.01 -13.24 0.75
C ASP A 296 19.58 -12.17 -0.28
N GLY A 297 18.28 -11.97 -0.48
CA GLY A 297 17.70 -11.00 -1.42
C GLY A 297 17.54 -11.53 -2.86
N THR A 298 17.84 -12.79 -3.15
CA THR A 298 17.69 -13.38 -4.49
C THR A 298 16.28 -13.92 -4.74
N ALA A 299 15.90 -14.07 -6.03
CA ALA A 299 14.62 -14.65 -6.42
C ALA A 299 14.66 -16.19 -6.35
N SER A 300 13.65 -16.79 -5.75
CA SER A 300 13.45 -18.23 -5.68
C SER A 300 11.97 -18.61 -5.73
N VAL A 301 11.65 -19.86 -5.46
CA VAL A 301 10.29 -20.40 -5.45
C VAL A 301 10.08 -21.34 -4.27
N ARG A 302 8.83 -21.42 -3.80
CA ARG A 302 8.42 -22.35 -2.75
C ARG A 302 7.01 -22.84 -3.00
N ASP A 303 6.70 -24.00 -2.45
CA ASP A 303 5.36 -24.58 -2.54
C ASP A 303 4.34 -23.67 -1.85
N ALA A 304 3.18 -23.52 -2.48
CA ALA A 304 2.14 -22.54 -2.12
C ALA A 304 1.63 -22.64 -0.66
N TYR A 305 1.71 -23.82 -0.05
CA TYR A 305 1.32 -24.05 1.34
C TYR A 305 2.43 -23.76 2.37
N GLY A 306 3.60 -23.28 1.92
CA GLY A 306 4.63 -22.79 2.84
C GLY A 306 4.20 -21.48 3.50
N SER A 307 4.25 -21.39 4.84
CA SER A 307 4.10 -20.10 5.52
C SER A 307 5.43 -19.38 5.56
N ILE A 308 5.50 -18.17 4.98
CA ILE A 308 6.69 -17.31 4.99
C ILE A 308 6.32 -15.85 5.18
N GLY A 309 7.28 -14.95 5.12
CA GLY A 309 7.10 -13.52 5.36
C GLY A 309 6.06 -12.87 4.44
N PHE A 310 5.27 -11.98 5.02
CA PHE A 310 4.25 -11.17 4.38
C PHE A 310 4.67 -9.70 4.42
N ALA A 311 4.93 -9.10 3.27
CA ALA A 311 5.38 -7.72 3.11
C ALA A 311 4.58 -7.00 2.00
N PRO A 312 3.31 -6.66 2.27
CA PRO A 312 2.41 -6.15 1.25
C PRO A 312 2.70 -4.71 0.87
N GLY A 313 2.33 -4.36 -0.37
CA GLY A 313 2.18 -3.00 -0.84
C GLY A 313 0.71 -2.53 -0.78
N PHE A 314 0.52 -1.21 -0.80
CA PHE A 314 -0.78 -0.54 -0.90
C PHE A 314 -0.63 0.85 -1.52
N CYS A 315 -1.74 1.49 -1.88
CA CYS A 315 -1.78 2.83 -2.47
C CYS A 315 -2.65 3.79 -1.66
N VAL A 316 -2.23 5.05 -1.67
CA VAL A 316 -3.00 6.19 -1.19
C VAL A 316 -3.21 7.20 -2.30
#